data_e3dd5487dc4835d89d1564a6610e719a
#
_entry.id   e3dd5487dc4835d89d1564a6610e719a
#
_cell.length_a   1.000
_cell.length_b   1.000
_cell.length_c   1.000
_cell.angle_alpha   90.00
_cell.angle_beta   90.00
_cell.angle_gamma   90.00
#
_symmetry.space_group_name_H-M   'P 1'
#
loop_
_entity.id
_entity.type
_entity.pdbx_description
1 polymer ?
#
loop_
_entity_poly.entity_id
_entity_poly.type
_entity_poly.pdbx_seq_one_letter_code
_entity_poly.pdbx_strand_id
1 'polypeptide(L)'
;MKRNEIDLLLTQIFSVLLKREVMTDEVIDRSSEPNWDSLLHLDLIMTVESEFNTQLSVDEIEKCISKDALAEILGEHIGADA
;
A
#
# COMPACT_ATOMS: atom_id res chain seq x y z
N MET A 1 8.44 -13.35 1.37
CA MET A 1 8.77 -11.93 1.72
C MET A 1 8.32 -11.65 3.14
N LYS A 2 9.14 -10.97 3.91
CA LYS A 2 8.79 -10.65 5.30
C LYS A 2 8.00 -9.35 5.39
N ARG A 3 7.25 -9.18 6.48
CA ARG A 3 6.41 -8.00 6.68
C ARG A 3 7.20 -6.69 6.59
N ASN A 4 8.42 -6.64 7.15
CA ASN A 4 9.23 -5.43 7.08
C ASN A 4 9.66 -5.10 5.65
N GLU A 5 9.81 -6.10 4.81
CA GLU A 5 10.11 -5.88 3.38
C GLU A 5 8.89 -5.29 2.66
N ILE A 6 7.69 -5.76 3.01
CA ILE A 6 6.45 -5.21 2.50
C ILE A 6 6.32 -3.74 2.89
N ASP A 7 6.56 -3.44 4.16
CA ASP A 7 6.47 -2.07 4.67
C ASP A 7 7.47 -1.14 3.96
N LEU A 8 8.69 -1.62 3.73
CA LEU A 8 9.70 -0.83 3.05
C LEU A 8 9.31 -0.53 1.60
N LEU A 9 8.82 -1.55 0.88
CA LEU A 9 8.37 -1.38 -0.49
C LEU A 9 7.18 -0.44 -0.58
N LEU A 10 6.21 -0.59 0.31
CA LEU A 10 5.05 0.30 0.37
C LEU A 10 5.46 1.73 0.65
N THR A 11 6.43 1.93 1.54
CA THR A 11 6.95 3.26 1.84
C THR A 11 7.50 3.93 0.57
N GLN A 12 8.25 3.18 -0.22
CA GLN A 12 8.80 3.68 -1.48
C GLN A 12 7.69 4.00 -2.48
N ILE A 13 6.69 3.13 -2.59
CA ILE A 13 5.55 3.35 -3.49
C ILE A 13 4.78 4.60 -3.09
N PHE A 14 4.47 4.75 -1.81
CA PHE A 14 3.76 5.94 -1.32
C PHE A 14 4.57 7.21 -1.53
N SER A 15 5.89 7.16 -1.34
CA SER A 15 6.74 8.33 -1.57
C SER A 15 6.65 8.82 -3.01
N VAL A 16 6.65 7.88 -3.96
CA VAL A 16 6.53 8.24 -5.37
C VAL A 16 5.15 8.80 -5.69
N LEU A 17 4.10 8.11 -5.23
CA LEU A 17 2.72 8.50 -5.57
C LEU A 17 2.29 9.79 -4.89
N LEU A 18 2.68 9.99 -3.63
CA LEU A 18 2.34 11.20 -2.89
C LEU A 18 3.29 12.36 -3.19
N LYS A 19 4.38 12.09 -3.92
CA LYS A 19 5.38 13.09 -4.33
C LYS A 19 5.99 13.80 -3.13
N ARG A 20 6.27 13.03 -2.07
CA ARG A 20 6.96 13.53 -0.89
C ARG A 20 7.70 12.40 -0.21
N GLU A 21 8.62 12.75 0.69
CA GLU A 21 9.33 11.74 1.47
C GLU A 21 8.38 11.11 2.50
N VAL A 22 8.37 9.78 2.54
CA VAL A 22 7.56 9.01 3.49
C VAL A 22 8.51 8.14 4.31
N MET A 23 8.34 8.19 5.62
CA MET A 23 9.13 7.35 6.53
C MET A 23 8.49 5.97 6.67
N THR A 24 9.32 4.95 6.92
CA THR A 24 8.84 3.57 7.00
C THR A 24 7.80 3.37 8.11
N ASP A 25 7.94 4.08 9.21
CA ASP A 25 7.02 4.01 10.35
C ASP A 25 5.91 5.05 10.31
N GLU A 26 5.82 5.80 9.23
CA GLU A 26 4.80 6.85 9.11
C GLU A 26 3.42 6.23 8.94
N VAL A 27 2.45 6.75 9.67
CA VAL A 27 1.05 6.35 9.52
C VAL A 27 0.45 7.14 8.37
N ILE A 28 -0.01 6.42 7.33
CA ILE A 28 -0.62 7.04 6.16
C ILE A 28 -2.04 6.50 6.03
N ASP A 29 -3.00 7.42 6.03
CA ASP A 29 -4.41 7.09 5.96
C ASP A 29 -5.08 7.97 4.91
N ARG A 30 -5.97 7.38 4.10
CA ARG A 30 -6.62 8.11 3.01
C ARG A 30 -7.41 9.31 3.53
N SER A 31 -8.03 9.19 4.69
CA SER A 31 -8.84 10.26 5.26
C SER A 31 -8.02 11.48 5.68
N SER A 32 -6.74 11.28 5.98
CA SER A 32 -5.86 12.37 6.42
C SER A 32 -4.88 12.81 5.34
N GLU A 33 -4.91 12.20 4.17
CA GLU A 33 -3.99 12.51 3.07
C GLU A 33 -4.75 13.20 1.95
N PRO A 34 -4.62 14.53 1.80
CA PRO A 34 -5.45 15.27 0.84
C PRO A 34 -5.20 14.88 -0.61
N ASN A 35 -4.03 14.37 -0.91
CA ASN A 35 -3.68 13.96 -2.29
C ASN A 35 -4.14 12.54 -2.62
N TRP A 36 -4.67 11.81 -1.67
CA TRP A 36 -5.11 10.43 -1.89
C TRP A 36 -6.58 10.42 -2.29
N ASP A 37 -6.81 10.69 -3.57
CA ASP A 37 -8.14 10.65 -4.18
C ASP A 37 -8.35 9.31 -4.91
N SER A 38 -9.45 9.20 -5.64
CA SER A 38 -9.80 7.97 -6.35
C SER A 38 -8.79 7.62 -7.44
N LEU A 39 -8.25 8.62 -8.11
CA LEU A 39 -7.26 8.40 -9.16
C LEU A 39 -5.95 7.87 -8.59
N LEU A 40 -5.48 8.49 -7.50
CA LEU A 40 -4.27 8.01 -6.83
C LEU A 40 -4.49 6.61 -6.26
N HIS A 41 -5.68 6.34 -5.73
CA HIS A 41 -6.00 5.01 -5.20
C HIS A 41 -5.87 3.95 -6.29
N LEU A 42 -6.38 4.22 -7.48
CA LEU A 42 -6.26 3.31 -8.60
C LEU A 42 -4.80 3.09 -9.00
N ASP A 43 -4.02 4.17 -9.08
CA ASP A 43 -2.59 4.07 -9.37
C ASP A 43 -1.86 3.25 -8.31
N LEU A 44 -2.21 3.45 -7.05
CA LEU A 44 -1.63 2.70 -5.94
C LEU A 44 -1.89 1.21 -6.08
N ILE A 45 -3.14 0.83 -6.35
CA ILE A 45 -3.51 -0.58 -6.47
C ILE A 45 -2.78 -1.21 -7.66
N MET A 46 -2.75 -0.54 -8.80
CA MET A 46 -2.05 -1.05 -9.98
C MET A 46 -0.56 -1.24 -9.73
N THR A 47 0.07 -0.28 -9.08
CA THR A 47 1.49 -0.34 -8.75
C THR A 47 1.78 -1.49 -7.79
N VAL A 48 0.95 -1.62 -6.76
CA VAL A 48 1.10 -2.67 -5.75
C VAL A 48 0.93 -4.05 -6.39
N GLU A 49 -0.09 -4.23 -7.21
CA GLU A 49 -0.31 -5.52 -7.87
C GLU A 49 0.87 -5.90 -8.75
N SER A 50 1.45 -4.93 -9.45
CA SER A 50 2.61 -5.16 -10.30
C SER A 50 3.86 -5.48 -9.48
N GLU A 51 4.14 -4.69 -8.45
CA GLU A 51 5.36 -4.85 -7.65
C GLU A 51 5.35 -6.11 -6.81
N PHE A 52 4.20 -6.51 -6.30
CA PHE A 52 4.08 -7.70 -5.46
C PHE A 52 3.62 -8.93 -6.25
N ASN A 53 3.39 -8.78 -7.55
CA ASN A 53 2.96 -9.85 -8.43
C ASN A 53 1.74 -10.59 -7.88
N THR A 54 0.71 -9.83 -7.55
CA THR A 54 -0.52 -10.37 -6.99
C THR A 54 -1.72 -9.58 -7.50
N GLN A 55 -2.92 -10.08 -7.28
CA GLN A 55 -4.15 -9.38 -7.62
C GLN A 55 -5.04 -9.27 -6.38
N LEU A 56 -5.61 -8.09 -6.18
CA LEU A 56 -6.52 -7.84 -5.08
C LEU A 56 -7.95 -7.91 -5.59
N SER A 57 -8.85 -8.44 -4.74
CA SER A 57 -10.28 -8.43 -5.04
C SER A 57 -10.85 -7.02 -4.90
N VAL A 58 -12.04 -6.80 -5.44
CA VAL A 58 -12.72 -5.51 -5.31
C VAL A 58 -12.91 -5.13 -3.84
N ASP A 59 -13.31 -6.10 -3.01
CA ASP A 59 -13.48 -5.86 -1.57
C ASP A 59 -12.16 -5.47 -0.91
N GLU A 60 -11.07 -6.13 -1.28
CA GLU A 60 -9.75 -5.80 -0.73
C GLU A 60 -9.29 -4.42 -1.17
N ILE A 61 -9.54 -4.06 -2.42
CA ILE A 61 -9.19 -2.73 -2.94
C ILE A 61 -9.90 -1.65 -2.13
N GLU A 62 -11.18 -1.85 -1.81
CA GLU A 62 -11.95 -0.90 -1.01
C GLU A 62 -11.43 -0.78 0.42
N LYS A 63 -10.84 -1.84 0.96
CA LYS A 63 -10.29 -1.85 2.31
C LYS A 63 -8.89 -1.27 2.42
N CYS A 64 -8.21 -1.04 1.29
CA CYS A 64 -6.86 -0.50 1.25
C CYS A 64 -6.85 1.01 1.47
N ILE A 65 -7.38 1.46 2.61
CA ILE A 65 -7.53 2.88 2.91
C ILE A 65 -6.41 3.42 3.81
N SER A 66 -5.43 2.58 4.12
CA SER A 66 -4.25 2.99 4.88
C SER A 66 -3.07 2.11 4.47
N LYS A 67 -1.88 2.60 4.77
CA LYS A 67 -0.65 1.83 4.52
C LYS A 67 -0.66 0.53 5.31
N ASP A 68 -1.10 0.56 6.57
CA ASP A 68 -1.16 -0.62 7.42
C ASP A 68 -2.16 -1.65 6.90
N ALA A 69 -3.35 -1.21 6.49
CA ALA A 69 -4.36 -2.12 5.94
C ALA A 69 -3.84 -2.79 4.68
N LEU A 70 -3.18 -2.02 3.81
CA LEU A 70 -2.61 -2.55 2.58
C LEU A 70 -1.51 -3.56 2.86
N ALA A 71 -0.64 -3.25 3.82
CA ALA A 71 0.44 -4.15 4.21
C ALA A 71 -0.10 -5.48 4.74
N GLU A 72 -1.16 -5.42 5.51
CA GLU A 72 -1.79 -6.62 6.08
C GLU A 72 -2.40 -7.50 4.98
N ILE A 73 -3.12 -6.88 4.05
CA ILE A 73 -3.72 -7.60 2.93
C ILE A 73 -2.64 -8.24 2.07
N LEU A 74 -1.59 -7.51 1.76
CA LEU A 74 -0.47 -8.05 0.97
C LEU A 74 0.24 -9.18 1.70
N GLY A 75 0.38 -9.07 3.01
CA GLY A 75 0.97 -10.13 3.82
C GLY A 75 0.19 -11.43 3.71
N GLU A 76 -1.13 -11.35 3.67
CA GLU A 76 -1.99 -12.52 3.48
C GLU A 76 -1.83 -13.12 2.09
N HIS A 77 -1.75 -12.27 1.06
CA HIS A 77 -1.63 -12.71 -0.33
C HIS A 77 -0.32 -13.45 -0.60
N ILE A 78 0.78 -12.96 -0.04
CA ILE A 78 2.11 -13.51 -0.32
C ILE A 78 2.63 -14.40 0.82
N GLY A 79 1.83 -14.65 1.84
CA GLY A 79 2.21 -15.51 2.95
C GLY A 79 3.37 -14.96 3.74
N ALA A 80 3.35 -13.67 4.06
CA ALA A 80 4.44 -13.02 4.76
C ALA A 80 4.56 -13.53 6.20
N ASP A 81 5.80 -13.74 6.62
CA ASP A 81 6.11 -14.03 8.02
C ASP A 81 6.02 -12.74 8.84
N ALA A 82 5.67 -12.88 10.10
CA ALA A 82 5.55 -11.76 11.02
C ALA A 82 6.91 -11.08 11.29
#